data_ba184e2408bf6970a446ef779b8af5d7
#
_entry.id   ba184e2408bf6970a446ef779b8af5d7
#
_cell.length_a   1.000
_cell.length_b   1.000
_cell.length_c   1.000
_cell.angle_alpha   90.00
_cell.angle_beta   90.00
_cell.angle_gamma   90.00
#
_symmetry.space_group_name_H-M   'P 1'
#
loop_
_entity.id
_entity.type
_entity.pdbx_description
1 polymer ?
#
loop_
_entity_poly.entity_id
_entity_poly.type
_entity_poly.pdbx_seq_one_letter_code
_entity_poly.pdbx_strand_id
1 'polypeptide(L)'
;MIQQLLETHVLDPKNPNKLFDLAVEYDRLEQGAMAVSLYLKSADLSSDKELQYQCMIGIALCYDRQRDRGFTVEGALFDAIALCPNKPDAHYYLCKYYESRGNWKHCLMHANTALAFHIPEEHDLNNMLFYQALSKWYITGQQVGKHLIFDLKFRRQLNDELTERVNRITSQIGYPDTIPYSINDLERFKFPFESIEMVQNNYSKHFQDMFVLALYDGKKNGTWLEIGSGDPFIHNNTALLEQFGWKGISIDNSEALCYKFREERYSTVINVDATDIAYNDLLEKHSVDPIIDYLQIDCDEASLDILKKIPFDRYKFGAVTLEHDSYRLGTYRRDEMRTILKEHGYKLLVPNVSFTESHPYEDWFIHPDLIKAIKVDEMKSDKENNFIWDYFMRPIEEE
;
A
#
# COMPACT_ATOMS: atom_id res chain seq x y z
N MET A 1 28.47 12.84 34.10
CA MET A 1 28.48 13.62 32.86
C MET A 1 28.26 15.10 33.15
N ILE A 2 27.17 15.52 33.81
CA ILE A 2 26.87 16.95 34.07
C ILE A 2 28.00 17.67 34.88
N GLN A 3 28.58 17.04 35.90
CA GLN A 3 29.66 17.64 36.70
C GLN A 3 30.90 17.97 35.81
N GLN A 4 31.23 17.10 34.89
CA GLN A 4 32.35 17.30 33.96
C GLN A 4 32.08 18.42 32.97
N LEU A 5 30.82 18.53 32.48
CA LEU A 5 30.39 19.63 31.62
C LEU A 5 30.41 20.97 32.37
N LEU A 6 29.99 21.01 33.63
CA LEU A 6 30.06 22.19 34.47
C LEU A 6 31.50 22.65 34.68
N GLU A 7 32.43 21.75 35.01
CA GLU A 7 33.86 22.04 35.15
C GLU A 7 34.43 22.65 33.86
N THR A 8 34.10 22.07 32.70
CA THR A 8 34.59 22.60 31.41
C THR A 8 33.93 23.94 31.06
N HIS A 9 32.66 24.15 31.44
CA HIS A 9 31.95 25.42 31.24
C HIS A 9 32.56 26.53 32.11
N VAL A 10 32.93 26.25 33.37
CA VAL A 10 33.57 27.24 34.27
C VAL A 10 34.90 27.75 33.69
N LEU A 11 35.63 26.88 32.98
CA LEU A 11 36.90 27.25 32.34
C LEU A 11 36.72 28.14 31.11
N ASP A 12 35.59 28.07 30.45
CA ASP A 12 35.30 28.88 29.26
C ASP A 12 33.78 29.17 29.17
N PRO A 13 33.26 30.09 29.96
CA PRO A 13 31.84 30.29 30.16
C PRO A 13 31.13 30.98 28.97
N LYS A 14 31.88 31.45 27.97
CA LYS A 14 31.34 32.08 26.74
C LYS A 14 31.44 31.17 25.52
N ASN A 15 31.89 29.96 25.65
CA ASN A 15 31.99 29.01 24.55
C ASN A 15 30.59 28.47 24.17
N PRO A 16 30.08 28.78 22.98
CA PRO A 16 28.73 28.41 22.59
C PRO A 16 28.54 26.88 22.54
N ASN A 17 29.52 26.11 22.08
CA ASN A 17 29.40 24.65 22.04
C ASN A 17 29.29 24.04 23.45
N LYS A 18 30.07 24.51 24.41
CA LYS A 18 30.00 24.04 25.81
C LYS A 18 28.66 24.39 26.46
N LEU A 19 28.09 25.56 26.12
CA LEU A 19 26.76 25.96 26.56
C LEU A 19 25.69 25.05 25.95
N PHE A 20 25.82 24.71 24.68
CA PHE A 20 24.93 23.78 24.00
C PHE A 20 24.97 22.39 24.64
N ASP A 21 26.16 21.81 24.83
CA ASP A 21 26.32 20.50 25.47
C ASP A 21 25.70 20.46 26.86
N LEU A 22 25.89 21.53 27.64
CA LEU A 22 25.30 21.64 28.96
C LEU A 22 23.77 21.80 28.89
N ALA A 23 23.25 22.52 27.90
CA ALA A 23 21.82 22.65 27.67
C ALA A 23 21.18 21.29 27.34
N VAL A 24 21.79 20.49 26.47
CA VAL A 24 21.36 19.13 26.14
C VAL A 24 21.28 18.24 27.37
N GLU A 25 22.28 18.34 28.26
CA GLU A 25 22.30 17.52 29.49
C GLU A 25 21.22 17.97 30.49
N TYR A 26 20.98 19.28 30.63
CA TYR A 26 19.87 19.77 31.45
C TYR A 26 18.50 19.40 30.88
N ASP A 27 18.38 19.38 29.56
CA ASP A 27 17.19 18.91 28.88
C ASP A 27 16.92 17.41 29.14
N ARG A 28 17.97 16.59 29.04
CA ARG A 28 17.90 15.16 29.39
C ARG A 28 17.49 14.91 30.85
N LEU A 29 17.83 15.82 31.75
CA LEU A 29 17.45 15.80 33.16
C LEU A 29 16.09 16.44 33.44
N GLU A 30 15.31 16.75 32.40
CA GLU A 30 13.99 17.38 32.43
C GLU A 30 14.00 18.77 33.10
N GLN A 31 15.16 19.42 33.17
CA GLN A 31 15.31 20.78 33.70
C GLN A 31 15.15 21.83 32.58
N GLY A 32 13.99 21.85 31.94
CA GLY A 32 13.72 22.64 30.74
C GLY A 32 14.01 24.12 30.86
N ALA A 33 13.77 24.75 32.01
CA ALA A 33 14.07 26.18 32.21
C ALA A 33 15.56 26.50 32.13
N MET A 34 16.40 25.64 32.70
CA MET A 34 17.85 25.76 32.59
C MET A 34 18.33 25.49 31.20
N ALA A 35 17.82 24.40 30.58
CA ALA A 35 18.13 24.05 29.20
C ALA A 35 17.83 25.21 28.22
N VAL A 36 16.63 25.78 28.28
CA VAL A 36 16.24 26.94 27.45
C VAL A 36 17.17 28.12 27.64
N SER A 37 17.49 28.46 28.88
CA SER A 37 18.41 29.58 29.19
C SER A 37 19.80 29.38 28.58
N LEU A 38 20.29 28.15 28.59
CA LEU A 38 21.60 27.80 28.06
C LEU A 38 21.59 27.71 26.51
N TYR A 39 20.52 27.18 25.91
CA TYR A 39 20.34 27.21 24.45
C TYR A 39 20.29 28.64 23.91
N LEU A 40 19.52 29.55 24.56
CA LEU A 40 19.46 30.95 24.16
C LEU A 40 20.86 31.61 24.24
N LYS A 41 21.59 31.37 25.34
CA LYS A 41 22.95 31.90 25.50
C LYS A 41 23.92 31.34 24.44
N SER A 42 23.81 30.05 24.13
CA SER A 42 24.62 29.42 23.10
C SER A 42 24.36 30.03 21.73
N ALA A 43 23.07 30.21 21.37
CA ALA A 43 22.67 30.82 20.12
C ALA A 43 23.15 32.29 19.98
N ASP A 44 23.01 33.08 21.07
CA ASP A 44 23.43 34.47 21.07
C ASP A 44 24.95 34.66 20.92
N LEU A 45 25.74 33.75 21.46
CA LEU A 45 27.19 33.79 21.40
C LEU A 45 27.79 33.13 20.14
N SER A 46 27.01 32.36 19.43
CA SER A 46 27.43 31.65 18.22
C SER A 46 27.26 32.49 16.96
N SER A 47 28.26 32.45 16.09
CA SER A 47 28.12 32.87 14.69
C SER A 47 27.80 31.73 13.75
N ASP A 48 27.81 30.49 14.22
CA ASP A 48 27.50 29.30 13.46
C ASP A 48 25.98 29.10 13.38
N LYS A 49 25.43 29.23 12.18
CA LYS A 49 23.99 29.05 11.93
C LYS A 49 23.49 27.65 12.25
N GLU A 50 24.36 26.64 12.07
CA GLU A 50 24.02 25.26 12.42
C GLU A 50 23.80 25.09 13.90
N LEU A 51 24.70 25.60 14.73
CA LEU A 51 24.56 25.57 16.18
C LEU A 51 23.35 26.38 16.65
N GLN A 52 23.11 27.57 16.05
CA GLN A 52 21.93 28.37 16.32
C GLN A 52 20.63 27.59 15.98
N TYR A 53 20.60 26.92 14.82
CA TYR A 53 19.50 26.06 14.40
C TYR A 53 19.20 24.97 15.44
N GLN A 54 20.23 24.23 15.87
CA GLN A 54 20.09 23.18 16.88
C GLN A 54 19.60 23.73 18.22
N CYS A 55 20.04 24.92 18.62
CA CYS A 55 19.54 25.60 19.82
C CYS A 55 18.03 25.89 19.70
N MET A 56 17.54 26.39 18.56
CA MET A 56 16.13 26.67 18.35
C MET A 56 15.27 25.39 18.38
N ILE A 57 15.75 24.30 17.82
CA ILE A 57 15.10 22.98 17.94
C ILE A 57 15.03 22.56 19.42
N GLY A 58 16.15 22.65 20.16
CA GLY A 58 16.19 22.31 21.59
C GLY A 58 15.20 23.13 22.44
N ILE A 59 15.10 24.44 22.16
CA ILE A 59 14.15 25.35 22.81
C ILE A 59 12.70 24.89 22.50
N ALA A 60 12.40 24.63 21.25
CA ALA A 60 11.08 24.16 20.85
C ALA A 60 10.66 22.89 21.57
N LEU A 61 11.55 21.89 21.63
CA LEU A 61 11.31 20.61 22.31
C LEU A 61 11.11 20.79 23.83
N CYS A 62 11.89 21.67 24.47
CA CYS A 62 11.70 21.99 25.89
C CYS A 62 10.32 22.59 26.15
N TYR A 63 9.83 23.47 25.29
CA TYR A 63 8.51 24.09 25.46
C TYR A 63 7.36 23.15 25.06
N ASP A 64 7.54 22.25 24.09
CA ASP A 64 6.52 21.29 23.69
C ASP A 64 6.12 20.36 24.84
N ARG A 65 7.10 19.91 25.64
CA ARG A 65 6.84 19.13 26.86
C ARG A 65 6.01 19.86 27.91
N GLN A 66 6.00 21.21 27.92
CA GLN A 66 5.22 22.02 28.86
C GLN A 66 3.74 22.18 28.45
N ARG A 67 3.36 21.72 27.27
CA ARG A 67 2.00 21.69 26.67
C ARG A 67 1.29 23.02 26.52
N ASP A 68 1.57 24.02 27.36
CA ASP A 68 0.88 25.34 27.41
C ASP A 68 1.56 26.43 26.56
N ARG A 69 2.64 26.09 25.86
CA ARG A 69 3.51 27.09 25.20
C ARG A 69 3.50 26.95 23.66
N GLY A 70 2.35 26.63 23.08
CA GLY A 70 2.22 26.34 21.65
C GLY A 70 2.80 27.40 20.72
N PHE A 71 2.51 28.69 20.94
CA PHE A 71 3.08 29.75 20.11
C PHE A 71 4.60 29.87 20.22
N THR A 72 5.17 29.56 21.40
CA THR A 72 6.62 29.59 21.59
C THR A 72 7.29 28.43 20.85
N VAL A 73 6.67 27.22 20.82
CA VAL A 73 7.13 26.06 20.07
C VAL A 73 7.16 26.38 18.59
N GLU A 74 6.05 26.88 18.06
CA GLU A 74 5.90 27.24 16.65
C GLU A 74 6.90 28.33 16.24
N GLY A 75 7.03 29.40 17.06
CA GLY A 75 8.00 30.47 16.83
C GLY A 75 9.43 30.01 16.79
N ALA A 76 9.88 29.18 17.74
CA ALA A 76 11.24 28.65 17.77
C ALA A 76 11.54 27.75 16.57
N LEU A 77 10.57 26.96 16.11
CA LEU A 77 10.73 26.14 14.89
C LEU A 77 10.79 26.98 13.61
N PHE A 78 10.03 28.08 13.54
CA PHE A 78 10.16 29.02 12.42
C PHE A 78 11.49 29.77 12.43
N ASP A 79 12.00 30.15 13.60
CA ASP A 79 13.34 30.72 13.72
C ASP A 79 14.42 29.72 13.26
N ALA A 80 14.27 28.46 13.60
CA ALA A 80 15.15 27.40 13.10
C ALA A 80 15.10 27.32 11.56
N ILE A 81 13.91 27.30 10.95
CA ILE A 81 13.75 27.31 9.49
C ILE A 81 14.41 28.55 8.86
N ALA A 82 14.25 29.71 9.47
CA ALA A 82 14.87 30.93 8.97
C ALA A 82 16.42 30.87 9.00
N LEU A 83 17.00 30.19 9.96
CA LEU A 83 18.45 29.97 10.07
C LEU A 83 18.96 28.97 9.04
N CYS A 84 18.27 27.85 8.88
CA CYS A 84 18.65 26.75 7.97
C CYS A 84 17.43 26.25 7.15
N PRO A 85 17.03 26.95 6.08
CA PRO A 85 15.77 26.68 5.36
C PRO A 85 15.68 25.30 4.69
N ASN A 86 16.80 24.68 4.41
CA ASN A 86 16.85 23.41 3.65
C ASN A 86 16.95 22.16 4.57
N LYS A 87 16.76 22.32 5.87
CA LYS A 87 16.81 21.20 6.82
C LYS A 87 15.43 20.67 7.14
N PRO A 88 15.24 19.34 7.11
CA PRO A 88 13.94 18.71 7.34
C PRO A 88 13.49 18.68 8.80
N ASP A 89 14.43 18.72 9.78
CA ASP A 89 14.12 18.47 11.20
C ASP A 89 13.09 19.43 11.77
N ALA A 90 13.22 20.74 11.52
CA ALA A 90 12.25 21.73 12.02
C ALA A 90 10.86 21.48 11.42
N HIS A 91 10.78 21.09 10.15
CA HIS A 91 9.53 20.71 9.51
C HIS A 91 8.94 19.42 10.11
N TYR A 92 9.78 18.46 10.47
CA TYR A 92 9.34 17.25 11.17
C TYR A 92 8.69 17.57 12.52
N TYR A 93 9.32 18.41 13.34
CA TYR A 93 8.76 18.81 14.62
C TYR A 93 7.49 19.66 14.46
N LEU A 94 7.38 20.48 13.43
CA LEU A 94 6.13 21.18 13.08
C LEU A 94 5.02 20.19 12.67
N CYS A 95 5.34 19.13 11.95
CA CYS A 95 4.36 18.08 11.65
C CYS A 95 3.83 17.42 12.94
N LYS A 96 4.70 17.05 13.88
CA LYS A 96 4.30 16.51 15.19
C LYS A 96 3.43 17.51 15.97
N TYR A 97 3.84 18.75 15.98
CA TYR A 97 3.12 19.82 16.65
C TYR A 97 1.71 20.01 16.07
N TYR A 98 1.57 20.07 14.75
CA TYR A 98 0.27 20.23 14.09
C TYR A 98 -0.60 18.97 14.13
N GLU A 99 -0.01 17.77 14.07
CA GLU A 99 -0.71 16.51 14.30
C GLU A 99 -1.41 16.50 15.65
N SER A 100 -0.70 16.86 16.72
CA SER A 100 -1.24 16.87 18.10
C SER A 100 -2.42 17.82 18.28
N ARG A 101 -2.62 18.76 17.34
CA ARG A 101 -3.69 19.76 17.32
C ARG A 101 -4.73 19.54 16.22
N GLY A 102 -4.61 18.44 15.46
CA GLY A 102 -5.51 18.14 14.34
C GLY A 102 -5.42 19.14 13.18
N ASN A 103 -4.34 19.94 13.12
CA ASN A 103 -4.15 20.92 12.04
C ASN A 103 -3.47 20.30 10.83
N TRP A 104 -4.21 19.45 10.15
CA TRP A 104 -3.70 18.63 9.04
C TRP A 104 -3.23 19.45 7.84
N LYS A 105 -3.79 20.64 7.61
CA LYS A 105 -3.37 21.50 6.49
C LYS A 105 -1.93 21.99 6.66
N HIS A 106 -1.59 22.47 7.85
CA HIS A 106 -0.22 22.91 8.15
C HIS A 106 0.73 21.71 8.25
N CYS A 107 0.28 20.59 8.81
CA CYS A 107 1.05 19.34 8.80
C CYS A 107 1.42 18.92 7.37
N LEU A 108 0.46 18.91 6.44
CA LEU A 108 0.71 18.57 5.03
C LEU A 108 1.68 19.55 4.36
N MET A 109 1.53 20.84 4.63
CA MET A 109 2.42 21.86 4.07
C MET A 109 3.88 21.60 4.47
N HIS A 110 4.12 21.38 5.77
CA HIS A 110 5.49 21.13 6.25
C HIS A 110 6.03 19.77 5.81
N ALA A 111 5.20 18.72 5.76
CA ALA A 111 5.60 17.42 5.20
C ALA A 111 6.04 17.53 3.74
N ASN A 112 5.25 18.22 2.90
CA ASN A 112 5.60 18.44 1.50
C ASN A 112 6.86 19.29 1.33
N THR A 113 7.05 20.31 2.18
CA THR A 113 8.26 21.14 2.14
C THR A 113 9.50 20.34 2.48
N ALA A 114 9.45 19.51 3.53
CA ALA A 114 10.57 18.66 3.91
C ALA A 114 10.90 17.62 2.81
N LEU A 115 9.87 17.00 2.21
CA LEU A 115 10.03 16.02 1.12
C LEU A 115 10.60 16.63 -0.17
N ALA A 116 10.59 17.96 -0.31
CA ALA A 116 11.25 18.64 -1.43
C ALA A 116 12.77 18.74 -1.24
N PHE A 117 13.29 18.48 -0.05
CA PHE A 117 14.72 18.46 0.25
C PHE A 117 15.26 17.03 0.15
N HIS A 118 16.59 16.92 0.00
CA HIS A 118 17.25 15.63 0.14
C HIS A 118 17.24 15.19 1.61
N ILE A 119 16.62 14.07 1.92
CA ILE A 119 16.61 13.45 3.24
C ILE A 119 17.45 12.18 3.14
N PRO A 120 18.69 12.18 3.69
CA PRO A 120 19.62 11.06 3.51
C PRO A 120 19.23 9.81 4.31
N GLU A 121 18.58 9.99 5.46
CA GLU A 121 18.21 8.89 6.34
C GLU A 121 16.82 8.36 5.98
N GLU A 122 16.72 7.08 5.68
CA GLU A 122 15.44 6.45 5.28
C GLU A 122 14.38 6.56 6.38
N HIS A 123 14.79 6.47 7.64
CA HIS A 123 13.90 6.64 8.78
C HIS A 123 13.23 8.02 8.79
N ASP A 124 13.96 9.10 8.54
CA ASP A 124 13.44 10.45 8.51
C ASP A 124 12.54 10.67 7.30
N LEU A 125 12.92 10.12 6.16
CA LEU A 125 12.09 10.10 4.95
C LEU A 125 10.75 9.41 5.22
N ASN A 126 10.75 8.24 5.85
CA ASN A 126 9.54 7.49 6.16
C ASN A 126 8.62 8.23 7.12
N ASN A 127 9.17 8.96 8.11
CA ASN A 127 8.39 9.84 8.98
C ASN A 127 7.70 10.95 8.19
N MET A 128 8.39 11.60 7.27
CA MET A 128 7.80 12.69 6.46
C MET A 128 6.72 12.17 5.51
N LEU A 129 6.94 11.02 4.89
CA LEU A 129 5.94 10.34 4.07
C LEU A 129 4.71 9.95 4.89
N PHE A 130 4.89 9.51 6.12
CA PHE A 130 3.79 9.21 7.04
C PHE A 130 2.93 10.45 7.34
N TYR A 131 3.55 11.60 7.67
CA TYR A 131 2.81 12.83 7.90
C TYR A 131 2.09 13.32 6.65
N GLN A 132 2.71 13.20 5.49
CA GLN A 132 2.06 13.51 4.22
C GLN A 132 0.82 12.63 3.99
N ALA A 133 0.97 11.33 4.16
CA ALA A 133 -0.10 10.36 3.96
C ALA A 133 -1.27 10.57 4.93
N LEU A 134 -0.94 10.72 6.22
CA LEU A 134 -1.92 10.94 7.28
C LEU A 134 -2.69 12.25 7.08
N SER A 135 -1.97 13.32 6.74
CA SER A 135 -2.60 14.63 6.47
C SER A 135 -3.52 14.57 5.26
N LYS A 136 -3.12 13.90 4.17
CA LYS A 136 -3.99 13.70 3.00
C LYS A 136 -5.24 12.91 3.36
N TRP A 137 -5.12 11.87 4.21
CA TRP A 137 -6.28 11.14 4.72
C TRP A 137 -7.29 12.07 5.41
N TYR A 138 -6.84 12.91 6.33
CA TYR A 138 -7.73 13.78 7.10
C TYR A 138 -8.28 14.98 6.31
N ILE A 139 -7.57 15.47 5.29
CA ILE A 139 -7.99 16.66 4.52
C ILE A 139 -8.91 16.29 3.35
N THR A 140 -8.49 15.32 2.55
CA THR A 140 -9.19 14.95 1.30
C THR A 140 -10.19 13.82 1.49
N GLY A 141 -10.21 13.27 2.66
CA GLY A 141 -11.14 12.22 3.06
C GLY A 141 -10.88 10.95 2.33
N GLN A 142 -9.62 10.55 2.06
CA GLN A 142 -9.73 9.17 1.91
C GLN A 142 -8.73 8.40 1.07
N GLN A 143 -9.02 8.10 -0.19
CA GLN A 143 -8.32 7.04 -0.91
C GLN A 143 -6.82 7.34 -1.09
N VAL A 144 -6.45 8.56 -1.49
CA VAL A 144 -5.04 8.90 -1.71
C VAL A 144 -4.19 8.77 -0.42
N GLY A 145 -4.71 9.32 0.70
CA GLY A 145 -4.02 9.20 1.99
C GLY A 145 -3.95 7.76 2.47
N LYS A 146 -5.03 7.01 2.27
CA LYS A 146 -5.13 5.59 2.60
C LYS A 146 -4.10 4.76 1.84
N HIS A 147 -4.00 4.93 0.52
CA HIS A 147 -2.99 4.28 -0.30
C HIS A 147 -1.57 4.55 0.17
N LEU A 148 -1.24 5.81 0.47
CA LEU A 148 0.09 6.18 0.92
C LEU A 148 0.45 5.58 2.29
N ILE A 149 -0.53 5.47 3.22
CA ILE A 149 -0.32 4.83 4.53
C ILE A 149 -0.04 3.33 4.35
N PHE A 150 -0.79 2.67 3.46
CA PHE A 150 -0.57 1.26 3.15
C PHE A 150 0.72 1.03 2.37
N ASP A 151 1.09 1.97 1.50
CA ASP A 151 2.38 1.97 0.81
C ASP A 151 3.55 1.95 1.81
N LEU A 152 3.49 2.80 2.83
CA LEU A 152 4.46 2.79 3.92
C LEU A 152 4.51 1.44 4.63
N LYS A 153 3.34 0.88 4.96
CA LYS A 153 3.25 -0.40 5.68
C LYS A 153 3.89 -1.56 4.93
N PHE A 154 3.67 -1.64 3.62
CA PHE A 154 3.99 -2.83 2.84
C PHE A 154 5.24 -2.71 1.98
N ARG A 155 5.68 -1.48 1.70
CA ARG A 155 6.77 -1.23 0.76
C ARG A 155 8.01 -0.63 1.39
N ARG A 156 7.96 -0.31 2.70
CA ARG A 156 9.06 0.35 3.38
C ARG A 156 9.46 -0.36 4.66
N GLN A 157 10.76 -0.31 4.93
CA GLN A 157 11.29 -0.76 6.21
C GLN A 157 11.07 0.36 7.23
N LEU A 158 10.20 0.10 8.20
CA LEU A 158 9.86 1.05 9.23
C LEU A 158 10.52 0.65 10.55
N ASN A 159 10.94 1.64 11.33
CA ASN A 159 11.34 1.35 12.70
C ASN A 159 10.12 1.00 13.59
N ASP A 160 10.38 0.49 14.79
CA ASP A 160 9.33 -0.01 15.70
C ASP A 160 8.27 1.06 16.02
N GLU A 161 8.70 2.31 16.29
CA GLU A 161 7.77 3.42 16.61
C GLU A 161 6.82 3.73 15.45
N LEU A 162 7.38 3.86 14.25
CA LEU A 162 6.57 4.17 13.05
C LEU A 162 5.71 2.98 12.63
N THR A 163 6.20 1.75 12.79
CA THR A 163 5.46 0.51 12.55
C THR A 163 4.22 0.45 13.45
N GLU A 164 4.37 0.73 14.75
CA GLU A 164 3.24 0.75 15.68
C GLU A 164 2.20 1.83 15.28
N ARG A 165 2.66 3.03 14.92
CA ARG A 165 1.79 4.13 14.48
C ARG A 165 1.02 3.77 13.21
N VAL A 166 1.71 3.25 12.20
CA VAL A 166 1.10 2.81 10.92
C VAL A 166 0.09 1.70 11.16
N ASN A 167 0.43 0.68 11.97
CA ASN A 167 -0.48 -0.42 12.29
C ASN A 167 -1.74 0.07 13.01
N ARG A 168 -1.61 0.98 13.97
CA ARG A 168 -2.74 1.58 14.66
C ARG A 168 -3.66 2.34 13.71
N ILE A 169 -3.12 3.13 12.80
CA ILE A 169 -3.92 3.88 11.82
C ILE A 169 -4.58 2.92 10.83
N THR A 170 -3.85 1.95 10.29
CA THR A 170 -4.40 1.00 9.31
C THR A 170 -5.53 0.15 9.89
N SER A 171 -5.49 -0.18 11.19
CA SER A 171 -6.60 -0.87 11.86
C SER A 171 -7.88 -0.03 11.97
N GLN A 172 -7.76 1.29 11.97
CA GLN A 172 -8.90 2.22 12.06
C GLN A 172 -9.50 2.57 10.71
N ILE A 173 -8.67 2.77 9.70
CA ILE A 173 -9.12 3.26 8.38
C ILE A 173 -9.55 2.15 7.43
N GLY A 174 -9.30 0.90 7.78
CA GLY A 174 -9.53 -0.26 6.91
C GLY A 174 -8.61 -0.26 5.69
N TYR A 175 -8.59 -1.35 4.95
CA TYR A 175 -7.73 -1.48 3.76
C TYR A 175 -8.20 -0.57 2.61
N PRO A 176 -7.29 -0.05 1.79
CA PRO A 176 -7.68 0.66 0.57
C PRO A 176 -8.37 -0.31 -0.38
N ASP A 177 -9.32 0.22 -1.15
CA ASP A 177 -10.04 -0.57 -2.12
C ASP A 177 -9.15 -1.02 -3.29
N THR A 178 -8.13 -0.26 -3.62
CA THR A 178 -7.05 -0.62 -4.55
C THR A 178 -5.70 -0.23 -3.97
N ILE A 179 -4.66 -1.01 -4.28
CA ILE A 179 -3.28 -0.59 -4.07
C ILE A 179 -2.72 -0.31 -5.46
N PRO A 180 -2.46 0.96 -5.80
CA PRO A 180 -1.89 1.28 -7.10
C PRO A 180 -0.52 0.61 -7.22
N TYR A 181 -0.34 -0.12 -8.29
CA TYR A 181 0.94 -0.65 -8.68
C TYR A 181 1.87 0.51 -9.06
N SER A 182 3.09 0.51 -8.57
CA SER A 182 4.11 1.49 -8.93
C SER A 182 5.16 0.84 -9.82
N ILE A 183 5.57 1.51 -10.88
CA ILE A 183 6.64 1.04 -11.76
C ILE A 183 7.94 0.76 -11.01
N ASN A 184 8.17 1.44 -9.88
CA ASN A 184 9.33 1.21 -9.01
C ASN A 184 9.29 -0.14 -8.29
N ASP A 185 8.13 -0.81 -8.26
CA ASP A 185 7.97 -2.13 -7.64
C ASP A 185 8.20 -3.29 -8.62
N LEU A 186 8.33 -3.01 -9.94
CA LEU A 186 8.55 -4.04 -10.96
C LEU A 186 9.79 -4.88 -10.68
N GLU A 187 10.88 -4.24 -10.23
CA GLU A 187 12.13 -4.93 -9.91
C GLU A 187 11.98 -5.92 -8.75
N ARG A 188 11.03 -5.65 -7.86
CA ARG A 188 10.70 -6.48 -6.71
C ARG A 188 9.69 -7.58 -7.01
N PHE A 189 9.04 -7.54 -8.18
CA PHE A 189 8.04 -8.53 -8.56
C PHE A 189 8.70 -9.90 -8.73
N LYS A 190 8.19 -10.92 -8.03
CA LYS A 190 8.81 -12.25 -8.00
C LYS A 190 8.64 -13.04 -9.31
N PHE A 191 7.58 -12.74 -10.05
CA PHE A 191 7.18 -13.48 -11.23
C PHE A 191 7.20 -12.61 -12.49
N PRO A 192 8.39 -12.15 -12.93
CA PRO A 192 8.48 -11.32 -14.12
C PRO A 192 7.98 -12.07 -15.36
N PHE A 193 7.44 -11.32 -16.31
CA PHE A 193 6.92 -11.84 -17.57
C PHE A 193 7.29 -10.92 -18.74
N GLU A 194 7.15 -11.42 -19.95
CA GLU A 194 7.48 -10.64 -21.15
C GLU A 194 6.63 -9.36 -21.25
N SER A 195 7.29 -8.24 -21.52
CA SER A 195 6.67 -6.91 -21.61
C SER A 195 6.10 -6.36 -20.28
N ILE A 196 6.58 -6.85 -19.13
CA ILE A 196 6.18 -6.33 -17.82
C ILE A 196 6.49 -4.83 -17.67
N GLU A 197 7.54 -4.33 -18.34
CA GLU A 197 7.93 -2.92 -18.35
C GLU A 197 6.87 -1.99 -18.99
N MET A 198 5.92 -2.55 -19.73
CA MET A 198 4.80 -1.80 -20.31
C MET A 198 3.66 -1.58 -19.31
N VAL A 199 3.66 -2.29 -18.18
CA VAL A 199 2.62 -2.18 -17.17
C VAL A 199 2.81 -0.90 -16.37
N GLN A 200 1.94 0.08 -16.57
CA GLN A 200 1.93 1.32 -15.81
C GLN A 200 1.13 1.21 -14.51
N ASN A 201 0.01 0.47 -14.54
CA ASN A 201 -0.85 0.20 -13.41
C ASN A 201 -1.48 -1.19 -13.57
N ASN A 202 -1.68 -1.90 -12.46
CA ASN A 202 -2.63 -2.99 -12.40
C ASN A 202 -4.01 -2.44 -12.03
N TYR A 203 -5.06 -3.11 -12.44
CA TYR A 203 -6.45 -2.70 -12.21
C TYR A 203 -7.17 -3.60 -11.21
N SER A 204 -6.72 -4.83 -11.06
CA SER A 204 -7.30 -5.77 -10.11
C SER A 204 -7.02 -5.36 -8.66
N LYS A 205 -7.91 -5.76 -7.77
CA LYS A 205 -7.82 -5.43 -6.34
C LYS A 205 -6.60 -6.07 -5.68
N HIS A 206 -6.26 -7.28 -6.09
CA HIS A 206 -5.22 -8.10 -5.45
C HIS A 206 -4.29 -8.77 -6.46
N PHE A 207 -3.93 -8.08 -7.54
CA PHE A 207 -2.99 -8.55 -8.56
C PHE A 207 -3.45 -9.78 -9.36
N GLN A 208 -4.74 -10.05 -9.47
CA GLN A 208 -5.26 -11.15 -10.29
C GLN A 208 -4.85 -11.00 -11.77
N ASP A 209 -4.89 -9.79 -12.31
CA ASP A 209 -4.43 -9.45 -13.66
C ASP A 209 -2.92 -9.72 -13.84
N MET A 210 -2.10 -9.35 -12.86
CA MET A 210 -0.66 -9.63 -12.85
C MET A 210 -0.37 -11.11 -12.68
N PHE A 211 -1.17 -11.83 -11.87
CA PHE A 211 -1.10 -13.29 -11.74
C PHE A 211 -1.30 -13.97 -13.08
N VAL A 212 -2.35 -13.61 -13.81
CA VAL A 212 -2.67 -14.20 -15.11
C VAL A 212 -1.56 -13.91 -16.12
N LEU A 213 -1.07 -12.66 -16.21
CA LEU A 213 0.02 -12.32 -17.11
C LEU A 213 1.32 -13.05 -16.78
N ALA A 214 1.68 -13.17 -15.49
CA ALA A 214 2.85 -13.92 -15.07
C ALA A 214 2.75 -15.41 -15.39
N LEU A 215 1.57 -16.00 -15.16
CA LEU A 215 1.30 -17.41 -15.44
C LEU A 215 1.43 -17.74 -16.93
N TYR A 216 1.03 -16.81 -17.79
CA TYR A 216 1.11 -16.93 -19.23
C TYR A 216 2.33 -16.28 -19.87
N ASP A 217 3.29 -15.81 -19.06
CA ASP A 217 4.53 -15.20 -19.51
C ASP A 217 4.31 -14.00 -20.45
N GLY A 218 3.39 -13.12 -20.08
CA GLY A 218 3.05 -11.93 -20.86
C GLY A 218 2.31 -12.21 -22.17
N LYS A 219 1.60 -13.35 -22.25
CA LYS A 219 0.83 -13.74 -23.44
C LYS A 219 -0.02 -12.58 -23.95
N LYS A 220 0.05 -12.35 -25.25
CA LYS A 220 -0.85 -11.43 -25.99
C LYS A 220 -2.01 -12.19 -26.61
N ASN A 221 -3.14 -11.49 -26.78
CA ASN A 221 -4.33 -12.03 -27.45
C ASN A 221 -4.91 -13.29 -26.77
N GLY A 222 -4.93 -13.34 -25.45
CA GLY A 222 -5.63 -14.38 -24.71
C GLY A 222 -7.13 -14.14 -24.63
N THR A 223 -7.84 -15.02 -23.92
CA THR A 223 -9.29 -14.98 -23.79
C THR A 223 -9.74 -15.10 -22.33
N TRP A 224 -10.87 -14.48 -21.98
CA TRP A 224 -11.46 -14.61 -20.64
C TRP A 224 -12.97 -14.78 -20.61
N LEU A 225 -13.46 -15.33 -19.50
CA LEU A 225 -14.82 -15.22 -19.02
C LEU A 225 -14.75 -14.62 -17.61
N GLU A 226 -15.27 -13.40 -17.42
CA GLU A 226 -15.27 -12.66 -16.18
C GLU A 226 -16.72 -12.52 -15.66
N ILE A 227 -16.97 -13.00 -14.44
CA ILE A 227 -18.31 -13.03 -13.84
C ILE A 227 -18.27 -12.24 -12.54
N GLY A 228 -19.04 -11.15 -12.50
CA GLY A 228 -18.94 -10.09 -11.49
C GLY A 228 -17.87 -9.08 -11.88
N SER A 229 -18.00 -8.44 -13.06
CA SER A 229 -16.95 -7.56 -13.59
C SER A 229 -16.85 -6.22 -12.87
N GLY A 230 -17.90 -5.75 -12.24
CA GLY A 230 -17.92 -4.48 -11.55
C GLY A 230 -17.60 -3.27 -12.42
N ASP A 231 -16.82 -2.34 -11.88
CA ASP A 231 -16.34 -1.15 -12.60
C ASP A 231 -15.35 -1.55 -13.71
N PRO A 232 -15.35 -0.89 -14.89
CA PRO A 232 -14.46 -1.26 -16.00
C PRO A 232 -12.96 -1.15 -15.71
N PHE A 233 -12.55 -0.37 -14.71
CA PHE A 233 -11.15 -0.17 -14.35
C PHE A 233 -10.86 -0.29 -12.85
N ILE A 234 -11.83 -0.02 -11.98
CA ILE A 234 -11.60 -0.07 -10.53
C ILE A 234 -11.91 -1.48 -10.04
N HIS A 235 -10.91 -2.18 -9.50
CA HIS A 235 -10.99 -3.57 -9.05
C HIS A 235 -11.31 -4.57 -10.15
N ASN A 236 -10.95 -4.24 -11.39
CA ASN A 236 -11.28 -5.06 -12.55
C ASN A 236 -10.13 -6.00 -12.90
N ASN A 237 -10.41 -7.27 -13.05
CA ASN A 237 -9.40 -8.30 -13.24
C ASN A 237 -8.97 -8.49 -14.72
N THR A 238 -9.64 -7.83 -15.65
CA THR A 238 -9.41 -8.01 -17.10
C THR A 238 -8.99 -6.74 -17.83
N ALA A 239 -9.03 -5.57 -17.17
CA ALA A 239 -8.66 -4.31 -17.79
C ALA A 239 -7.19 -4.26 -18.25
N LEU A 240 -6.26 -4.78 -17.44
CA LEU A 240 -4.87 -4.91 -17.84
C LEU A 240 -4.69 -5.95 -18.94
N LEU A 241 -5.41 -7.07 -18.89
CA LEU A 241 -5.36 -8.11 -19.92
C LEU A 241 -5.79 -7.55 -21.28
N GLU A 242 -6.82 -6.70 -21.32
CA GLU A 242 -7.24 -6.03 -22.56
C GLU A 242 -6.12 -5.17 -23.17
N GLN A 243 -5.28 -4.52 -22.35
CA GLN A 243 -4.11 -3.78 -22.83
C GLN A 243 -3.04 -4.69 -23.48
N PHE A 244 -3.00 -5.97 -23.08
CA PHE A 244 -2.19 -7.02 -23.73
C PHE A 244 -2.91 -7.66 -24.94
N GLY A 245 -4.01 -7.07 -25.40
CA GLY A 245 -4.76 -7.52 -26.57
C GLY A 245 -5.69 -8.70 -26.31
N TRP A 246 -5.89 -9.08 -25.05
CA TRP A 246 -6.85 -10.12 -24.71
C TRP A 246 -8.28 -9.67 -24.98
N LYS A 247 -9.20 -10.63 -25.17
CA LYS A 247 -10.61 -10.39 -25.41
C LYS A 247 -11.45 -11.39 -24.65
N GLY A 248 -12.67 -11.01 -24.27
CA GLY A 248 -13.53 -11.94 -23.57
C GLY A 248 -14.94 -11.42 -23.36
N ILE A 249 -15.65 -12.12 -22.51
CA ILE A 249 -16.99 -11.78 -22.07
C ILE A 249 -16.92 -11.45 -20.58
N SER A 250 -17.40 -10.27 -20.22
CA SER A 250 -17.61 -9.83 -18.86
C SER A 250 -19.11 -9.80 -18.55
N ILE A 251 -19.51 -10.17 -17.34
CA ILE A 251 -20.89 -10.27 -16.89
C ILE A 251 -21.06 -9.51 -15.60
N ASP A 252 -22.08 -8.65 -15.54
CA ASP A 252 -22.46 -7.92 -14.33
C ASP A 252 -23.96 -7.65 -14.30
N ASN A 253 -24.57 -7.60 -13.13
CA ASN A 253 -26.00 -7.32 -12.98
C ASN A 253 -26.32 -5.81 -12.87
N SER A 254 -25.30 -4.97 -12.70
CA SER A 254 -25.48 -3.52 -12.63
C SER A 254 -25.54 -2.90 -14.02
N GLU A 255 -26.72 -2.40 -14.40
CA GLU A 255 -26.90 -1.71 -15.68
C GLU A 255 -25.98 -0.50 -15.83
N ALA A 256 -25.78 0.26 -14.74
CA ALA A 256 -24.93 1.44 -14.74
C ALA A 256 -23.46 1.11 -14.99
N LEU A 257 -22.93 0.04 -14.36
CA LEU A 257 -21.55 -0.41 -14.56
C LEU A 257 -21.36 -1.01 -15.95
N CYS A 258 -22.31 -1.81 -16.41
CA CYS A 258 -22.30 -2.33 -17.80
C CYS A 258 -22.37 -1.22 -18.86
N TYR A 259 -23.14 -0.15 -18.60
CA TYR A 259 -23.16 1.01 -19.48
C TYR A 259 -21.76 1.68 -19.52
N LYS A 260 -21.17 1.97 -18.36
CA LYS A 260 -19.82 2.53 -18.26
C LYS A 260 -18.79 1.64 -18.95
N PHE A 261 -18.86 0.33 -18.75
CA PHE A 261 -17.97 -0.64 -19.39
C PHE A 261 -18.03 -0.55 -20.92
N ARG A 262 -19.23 -0.46 -21.53
CA ARG A 262 -19.39 -0.33 -22.99
C ARG A 262 -18.82 0.96 -23.55
N GLU A 263 -18.85 2.03 -22.78
CA GLU A 263 -18.30 3.33 -23.20
C GLU A 263 -16.76 3.38 -23.11
N GLU A 264 -16.18 2.62 -22.19
CA GLU A 264 -14.76 2.75 -21.82
C GLU A 264 -13.89 1.56 -22.22
N ARG A 265 -14.47 0.40 -22.56
CA ARG A 265 -13.78 -0.86 -22.89
C ARG A 265 -14.22 -1.39 -24.26
N TYR A 266 -13.33 -2.18 -24.88
CA TYR A 266 -13.61 -2.78 -26.21
C TYR A 266 -14.21 -4.18 -26.14
N SER A 267 -14.05 -4.86 -25.00
CA SER A 267 -14.55 -6.23 -24.81
C SER A 267 -16.06 -6.26 -24.55
N THR A 268 -16.66 -7.41 -24.74
CA THR A 268 -18.11 -7.59 -24.56
C THR A 268 -18.48 -7.59 -23.09
N VAL A 269 -19.46 -6.78 -22.68
CA VAL A 269 -20.11 -6.89 -21.37
C VAL A 269 -21.60 -7.19 -21.52
N ILE A 270 -22.09 -8.12 -20.69
CA ILE A 270 -23.50 -8.57 -20.68
C ILE A 270 -24.11 -8.20 -19.34
N ASN A 271 -25.19 -7.42 -19.39
CA ASN A 271 -25.96 -7.05 -18.21
C ASN A 271 -27.01 -8.10 -17.91
N VAL A 272 -26.75 -8.95 -16.94
CA VAL A 272 -27.66 -10.03 -16.51
C VAL A 272 -27.24 -10.54 -15.14
N ASP A 273 -28.16 -11.09 -14.37
CA ASP A 273 -27.83 -11.85 -13.16
C ASP A 273 -27.09 -13.14 -13.55
N ALA A 274 -25.88 -13.30 -13.06
CA ALA A 274 -25.02 -14.43 -13.38
C ALA A 274 -25.62 -15.78 -12.93
N THR A 275 -26.53 -15.77 -11.96
CA THR A 275 -27.23 -16.96 -11.51
C THR A 275 -28.34 -17.42 -12.48
N ASP A 276 -28.78 -16.56 -13.40
CA ASP A 276 -29.85 -16.87 -14.37
C ASP A 276 -29.30 -17.32 -15.73
N ILE A 277 -27.98 -17.44 -15.88
CA ILE A 277 -27.33 -17.76 -17.16
C ILE A 277 -27.31 -19.26 -17.44
N ALA A 278 -27.67 -19.63 -18.66
CA ALA A 278 -27.30 -20.90 -19.30
C ALA A 278 -25.94 -20.72 -19.99
N TYR A 279 -24.84 -20.99 -19.29
CA TYR A 279 -23.47 -20.69 -19.76
C TYR A 279 -23.11 -21.41 -21.06
N ASN A 280 -23.60 -22.63 -21.31
CA ASN A 280 -23.43 -23.32 -22.59
C ASN A 280 -23.97 -22.48 -23.74
N ASP A 281 -25.20 -22.03 -23.64
CA ASP A 281 -25.88 -21.28 -24.69
C ASP A 281 -25.22 -19.92 -24.91
N LEU A 282 -24.78 -19.29 -23.80
CA LEU A 282 -24.06 -18.02 -23.84
C LEU A 282 -22.76 -18.14 -24.63
N LEU A 283 -21.92 -19.10 -24.25
CA LEU A 283 -20.62 -19.30 -24.87
C LEU A 283 -20.74 -19.74 -26.35
N GLU A 284 -21.71 -20.59 -26.70
CA GLU A 284 -22.02 -20.94 -28.08
C GLU A 284 -22.48 -19.74 -28.91
N LYS A 285 -23.41 -18.95 -28.37
CA LYS A 285 -23.94 -17.75 -29.04
C LYS A 285 -22.81 -16.77 -29.41
N HIS A 286 -21.82 -16.65 -28.55
CA HIS A 286 -20.66 -15.79 -28.79
C HIS A 286 -19.50 -16.48 -29.50
N SER A 287 -19.69 -17.72 -29.95
CA SER A 287 -18.69 -18.52 -30.68
C SER A 287 -17.36 -18.59 -29.93
N VAL A 288 -17.43 -18.78 -28.61
CA VAL A 288 -16.25 -18.89 -27.76
C VAL A 288 -15.59 -20.25 -27.95
N ASP A 289 -14.27 -20.26 -28.11
CA ASP A 289 -13.50 -21.48 -28.23
C ASP A 289 -13.62 -22.35 -26.98
N PRO A 290 -13.56 -23.71 -27.10
CA PRO A 290 -13.63 -24.59 -25.94
C PRO A 290 -12.49 -24.42 -24.93
N ILE A 291 -11.39 -23.75 -25.30
CA ILE A 291 -10.28 -23.42 -24.42
C ILE A 291 -10.28 -21.92 -24.20
N ILE A 292 -10.47 -21.52 -22.95
CA ILE A 292 -10.47 -20.14 -22.49
C ILE A 292 -9.28 -19.97 -21.54
N ASP A 293 -8.50 -18.93 -21.71
CA ASP A 293 -7.30 -18.74 -20.91
C ASP A 293 -7.60 -18.40 -19.44
N TYR A 294 -8.64 -17.60 -19.17
CA TYR A 294 -8.93 -17.13 -17.83
C TYR A 294 -10.42 -17.15 -17.50
N LEU A 295 -10.75 -17.71 -16.34
CA LEU A 295 -12.07 -17.62 -15.69
C LEU A 295 -11.92 -16.86 -14.38
N GLN A 296 -12.74 -15.82 -14.21
CA GLN A 296 -12.90 -15.13 -12.96
C GLN A 296 -14.35 -15.27 -12.48
N ILE A 297 -14.55 -15.61 -11.20
CA ILE A 297 -15.86 -15.59 -10.53
C ILE A 297 -15.72 -14.84 -9.22
N ASP A 298 -16.39 -13.70 -9.14
CA ASP A 298 -16.38 -12.79 -7.99
C ASP A 298 -17.79 -12.18 -7.86
N CYS A 299 -18.67 -12.95 -7.21
CA CYS A 299 -20.08 -12.62 -7.06
C CYS A 299 -20.58 -12.85 -5.63
N ASP A 300 -19.75 -12.59 -4.64
CA ASP A 300 -20.08 -12.75 -3.22
C ASP A 300 -20.70 -14.14 -2.92
N GLU A 301 -21.87 -14.16 -2.27
CA GLU A 301 -22.59 -15.38 -1.92
C GLU A 301 -23.02 -16.22 -3.13
N ALA A 302 -23.12 -15.65 -4.33
CA ALA A 302 -23.57 -16.37 -5.52
C ALA A 302 -22.46 -17.20 -6.20
N SER A 303 -21.18 -16.94 -5.88
CA SER A 303 -20.02 -17.54 -6.57
C SER A 303 -20.06 -19.07 -6.62
N LEU A 304 -20.48 -19.76 -5.56
CA LEU A 304 -20.60 -21.23 -5.55
C LEU A 304 -21.71 -21.72 -6.50
N ASP A 305 -22.85 -21.08 -6.52
CA ASP A 305 -23.98 -21.48 -7.35
C ASP A 305 -23.70 -21.23 -8.84
N ILE A 306 -22.95 -20.17 -9.12
CA ILE A 306 -22.44 -19.86 -10.46
C ILE A 306 -21.43 -20.91 -10.90
N LEU A 307 -20.46 -21.26 -10.05
CA LEU A 307 -19.44 -22.28 -10.34
C LEU A 307 -20.06 -23.62 -10.75
N LYS A 308 -21.14 -24.03 -10.06
CA LYS A 308 -21.89 -25.26 -10.39
C LYS A 308 -22.54 -25.24 -11.77
N LYS A 309 -22.74 -24.08 -12.37
CA LYS A 309 -23.34 -23.91 -13.71
C LYS A 309 -22.32 -23.78 -14.83
N ILE A 310 -21.04 -23.64 -14.50
CA ILE A 310 -19.98 -23.56 -15.50
C ILE A 310 -19.83 -24.92 -16.21
N PRO A 311 -19.88 -24.94 -17.54
CA PRO A 311 -19.86 -26.19 -18.32
C PRO A 311 -18.44 -26.73 -18.52
N PHE A 312 -17.81 -27.20 -17.43
CA PHE A 312 -16.44 -27.73 -17.43
C PHE A 312 -16.25 -29.01 -18.28
N ASP A 313 -17.31 -29.73 -18.60
CA ASP A 313 -17.31 -30.86 -19.51
C ASP A 313 -17.07 -30.48 -20.96
N ARG A 314 -17.39 -29.22 -21.29
CA ARG A 314 -17.30 -28.70 -22.65
C ARG A 314 -16.23 -27.64 -22.82
N TYR A 315 -16.04 -26.82 -21.82
CA TYR A 315 -15.08 -25.73 -21.82
C TYR A 315 -14.01 -25.93 -20.75
N LYS A 316 -12.74 -25.65 -21.11
CA LYS A 316 -11.61 -25.69 -20.17
C LYS A 316 -11.02 -24.31 -20.02
N PHE A 317 -10.68 -23.96 -18.79
CA PHE A 317 -10.08 -22.68 -18.45
C PHE A 317 -8.63 -22.90 -17.98
N GLY A 318 -7.69 -22.12 -18.47
CA GLY A 318 -6.29 -22.30 -18.10
C GLY A 318 -6.00 -21.83 -16.68
N ALA A 319 -6.40 -20.60 -16.34
CA ALA A 319 -6.33 -20.03 -14.99
C ALA A 319 -7.74 -19.76 -14.46
N VAL A 320 -7.96 -19.94 -13.16
CA VAL A 320 -9.22 -19.60 -12.48
C VAL A 320 -8.92 -18.83 -11.20
N THR A 321 -9.51 -17.66 -11.04
CA THR A 321 -9.59 -16.96 -9.74
C THR A 321 -11.02 -17.03 -9.24
N LEU A 322 -11.19 -17.48 -8.00
CA LEU A 322 -12.50 -17.82 -7.48
C LEU A 322 -12.68 -17.27 -6.05
N GLU A 323 -13.55 -16.29 -5.94
CA GLU A 323 -13.92 -15.73 -4.65
C GLU A 323 -14.77 -16.71 -3.82
N HIS A 324 -14.40 -16.90 -2.57
CA HIS A 324 -15.12 -17.78 -1.63
C HIS A 324 -15.47 -17.12 -0.30
N ASP A 325 -14.87 -15.97 0.01
CA ASP A 325 -15.13 -15.18 1.22
C ASP A 325 -15.17 -16.00 2.53
N SER A 326 -14.28 -16.97 2.66
CA SER A 326 -14.33 -17.91 3.79
C SER A 326 -14.16 -17.24 5.16
N TYR A 327 -13.56 -16.06 5.22
CA TYR A 327 -13.46 -15.25 6.43
C TYR A 327 -14.84 -14.75 6.92
N ARG A 328 -15.81 -14.59 6.02
CA ARG A 328 -17.16 -14.08 6.27
C ARG A 328 -18.21 -15.19 6.23
N LEU A 329 -18.11 -16.07 5.23
CA LEU A 329 -19.12 -17.08 4.90
C LEU A 329 -18.80 -18.48 5.48
N GLY A 330 -17.62 -18.63 6.11
CA GLY A 330 -17.12 -19.92 6.60
C GLY A 330 -16.49 -20.78 5.50
N THR A 331 -15.76 -21.81 5.92
CA THR A 331 -14.92 -22.63 5.01
C THR A 331 -15.71 -23.62 4.17
N TYR A 332 -16.95 -23.94 4.53
CA TYR A 332 -17.75 -24.94 3.82
C TYR A 332 -17.87 -24.66 2.31
N ARG A 333 -18.18 -23.42 1.93
CA ARG A 333 -18.33 -23.02 0.52
C ARG A 333 -17.03 -23.15 -0.23
N ARG A 334 -15.94 -22.68 0.34
CA ARG A 334 -14.59 -22.80 -0.21
C ARG A 334 -14.23 -24.28 -0.47
N ASP A 335 -14.47 -25.13 0.53
CA ASP A 335 -14.09 -26.55 0.45
C ASP A 335 -14.93 -27.28 -0.62
N GLU A 336 -16.20 -26.91 -0.80
CA GLU A 336 -17.06 -27.40 -1.88
C GLU A 336 -16.56 -26.90 -3.26
N MET A 337 -16.21 -25.62 -3.39
CA MET A 337 -15.62 -25.05 -4.61
C MET A 337 -14.32 -25.76 -5.00
N ARG A 338 -13.44 -26.00 -4.03
CA ARG A 338 -12.20 -26.78 -4.24
C ARG A 338 -12.48 -28.19 -4.74
N THR A 339 -13.52 -28.83 -4.21
CA THR A 339 -13.91 -30.19 -4.61
C THR A 339 -14.39 -30.19 -6.05
N ILE A 340 -15.28 -29.27 -6.43
CA ILE A 340 -15.79 -29.14 -7.82
C ILE A 340 -14.64 -28.95 -8.79
N LEU A 341 -13.75 -27.99 -8.55
CA LEU A 341 -12.64 -27.74 -9.49
C LEU A 341 -11.66 -28.93 -9.58
N LYS A 342 -11.39 -29.60 -8.45
CA LYS A 342 -10.56 -30.80 -8.43
C LYS A 342 -11.17 -31.95 -9.24
N GLU A 343 -12.47 -32.18 -9.16
CA GLU A 343 -13.19 -33.19 -9.94
C GLU A 343 -13.09 -32.93 -11.45
N HIS A 344 -13.00 -31.67 -11.87
CA HIS A 344 -12.79 -31.25 -13.24
C HIS A 344 -11.31 -31.12 -13.64
N GLY A 345 -10.38 -31.63 -12.83
CA GLY A 345 -8.96 -31.72 -13.15
C GLY A 345 -8.11 -30.50 -12.85
N TYR A 346 -8.69 -29.48 -12.23
CA TYR A 346 -7.95 -28.28 -11.81
C TYR A 346 -7.07 -28.54 -10.59
N LYS A 347 -5.95 -27.83 -10.52
CA LYS A 347 -5.05 -27.84 -9.37
C LYS A 347 -5.11 -26.50 -8.67
N LEU A 348 -5.26 -26.52 -7.36
CA LEU A 348 -5.12 -25.33 -6.52
C LEU A 348 -3.63 -24.90 -6.53
N LEU A 349 -3.35 -23.71 -7.02
CA LEU A 349 -2.01 -23.16 -7.16
C LEU A 349 -1.67 -22.24 -5.99
N VAL A 350 -2.59 -21.33 -5.65
CA VAL A 350 -2.43 -20.38 -4.54
C VAL A 350 -3.68 -20.44 -3.66
N PRO A 351 -3.61 -21.12 -2.52
CA PRO A 351 -4.74 -21.23 -1.61
C PRO A 351 -4.91 -19.98 -0.74
N ASN A 352 -6.15 -19.67 -0.40
CA ASN A 352 -6.49 -18.67 0.61
C ASN A 352 -5.77 -17.33 0.39
N VAL A 353 -5.89 -16.79 -0.80
CA VAL A 353 -5.37 -15.46 -1.11
C VAL A 353 -6.05 -14.44 -0.22
N SER A 354 -5.26 -13.56 0.39
CA SER A 354 -5.77 -12.56 1.32
C SER A 354 -5.00 -11.26 1.20
N PHE A 355 -5.69 -10.18 1.48
CA PHE A 355 -5.10 -8.85 1.59
C PHE A 355 -4.66 -8.53 3.03
N THR A 356 -5.11 -9.33 4.00
CA THR A 356 -4.68 -9.29 5.39
C THR A 356 -4.32 -10.69 5.84
N GLU A 357 -3.53 -10.83 6.90
CA GLU A 357 -3.16 -12.13 7.45
C GLU A 357 -4.36 -12.99 7.90
N SER A 358 -5.54 -12.37 8.11
CA SER A 358 -6.70 -13.00 8.74
C SER A 358 -7.97 -13.11 7.88
N HIS A 359 -7.96 -12.61 6.62
CA HIS A 359 -9.16 -12.54 5.80
C HIS A 359 -8.98 -13.22 4.43
N PRO A 360 -8.85 -14.56 4.39
CA PRO A 360 -8.78 -15.28 3.12
C PRO A 360 -10.14 -15.20 2.41
N TYR A 361 -10.10 -14.70 1.17
CA TYR A 361 -11.33 -14.47 0.40
C TYR A 361 -11.35 -15.18 -0.95
N GLU A 362 -10.20 -15.58 -1.50
CA GLU A 362 -10.07 -16.11 -2.86
C GLU A 362 -9.11 -17.29 -2.94
N ASP A 363 -9.34 -18.21 -3.89
CA ASP A 363 -8.43 -19.27 -4.28
C ASP A 363 -8.06 -19.15 -5.77
N TRP A 364 -6.81 -19.48 -6.14
CA TRP A 364 -6.34 -19.48 -7.52
C TRP A 364 -5.97 -20.87 -8.00
N PHE A 365 -6.54 -21.26 -9.13
CA PHE A 365 -6.38 -22.59 -9.72
C PHE A 365 -5.83 -22.51 -11.12
N ILE A 366 -5.27 -23.64 -11.58
CA ILE A 366 -4.85 -23.84 -12.96
C ILE A 366 -5.34 -25.19 -13.51
N HIS A 367 -5.52 -25.25 -14.82
CA HIS A 367 -5.65 -26.53 -15.50
C HIS A 367 -4.27 -26.97 -15.98
N PRO A 368 -3.73 -28.11 -15.49
CA PRO A 368 -2.34 -28.52 -15.72
C PRO A 368 -2.00 -28.79 -17.19
N ASP A 369 -3.00 -29.13 -18.02
CA ASP A 369 -2.80 -29.37 -19.46
C ASP A 369 -2.66 -28.08 -20.27
N LEU A 370 -3.04 -26.91 -19.69
CA LEU A 370 -3.11 -25.64 -20.40
C LEU A 370 -2.02 -24.65 -19.97
N ILE A 371 -1.40 -24.90 -18.83
CA ILE A 371 -0.34 -24.03 -18.28
C ILE A 371 1.00 -24.77 -18.33
N LYS A 372 2.06 -24.07 -18.73
CA LYS A 372 3.41 -24.62 -18.77
C LYS A 372 3.84 -25.09 -17.37
N ALA A 373 4.33 -26.32 -17.26
CA ALA A 373 4.73 -26.92 -15.98
C ALA A 373 5.74 -26.05 -15.20
N ILE A 374 6.68 -25.42 -15.90
CA ILE A 374 7.68 -24.53 -15.27
C ILE A 374 7.00 -23.34 -14.57
N LYS A 375 5.96 -22.74 -15.16
CA LYS A 375 5.23 -21.64 -14.52
C LYS A 375 4.40 -22.11 -13.32
N VAL A 376 3.85 -23.32 -13.39
CA VAL A 376 3.16 -23.94 -12.26
C VAL A 376 4.12 -24.12 -11.08
N ASP A 377 5.31 -24.66 -11.34
CA ASP A 377 6.31 -24.91 -10.30
C ASP A 377 6.86 -23.61 -9.70
N GLU A 378 7.06 -22.55 -10.52
CA GLU A 378 7.50 -21.24 -10.07
C GLU A 378 6.46 -20.52 -9.19
N MET A 379 5.18 -20.63 -9.54
CA MET A 379 4.10 -19.84 -8.94
C MET A 379 3.28 -20.60 -7.91
N LYS A 380 3.53 -21.88 -7.71
CA LYS A 380 2.82 -22.67 -6.70
C LYS A 380 3.17 -22.18 -5.29
N SER A 381 2.15 -21.99 -4.46
CA SER A 381 2.36 -21.73 -3.04
C SER A 381 2.18 -23.00 -2.20
N ASP A 382 3.14 -23.26 -1.33
CA ASP A 382 3.05 -24.32 -0.30
C ASP A 382 2.50 -23.80 1.03
N LYS A 383 2.19 -22.50 1.13
CA LYS A 383 1.55 -21.88 2.31
C LYS A 383 0.05 -22.15 2.28
N GLU A 384 -0.55 -22.38 3.45
CA GLU A 384 -2.01 -22.51 3.56
C GLU A 384 -2.74 -21.18 3.32
N ASN A 385 -2.17 -20.07 3.79
CA ASN A 385 -2.70 -18.72 3.60
C ASN A 385 -1.65 -17.87 2.89
N ASN A 386 -2.07 -17.11 1.89
CA ASN A 386 -1.20 -16.32 1.05
C ASN A 386 -1.55 -14.83 1.15
N PHE A 387 -0.76 -14.12 1.91
CA PHE A 387 -0.81 -12.68 1.90
C PHE A 387 -0.25 -12.17 0.57
N ILE A 388 -1.05 -11.40 -0.17
CA ILE A 388 -0.80 -11.10 -1.57
C ILE A 388 0.53 -10.40 -1.82
N TRP A 389 0.94 -9.51 -0.93
CA TRP A 389 2.21 -8.82 -1.03
C TRP A 389 3.39 -9.75 -0.87
N ASP A 390 3.37 -10.61 0.15
CA ASP A 390 4.42 -11.61 0.38
C ASP A 390 4.48 -12.62 -0.76
N TYR A 391 3.35 -12.87 -1.42
CA TYR A 391 3.32 -13.78 -2.55
C TYR A 391 3.99 -13.17 -3.78
N PHE A 392 3.71 -11.91 -4.11
CA PHE A 392 4.22 -11.28 -5.33
C PHE A 392 5.52 -10.51 -5.17
N MET A 393 5.81 -9.94 -4.00
CA MET A 393 6.92 -9.01 -3.83
C MET A 393 8.09 -9.63 -3.08
N ARG A 394 9.30 -9.34 -3.54
CA ARG A 394 10.52 -9.61 -2.77
C ARG A 394 10.60 -8.63 -1.61
N PRO A 395 11.17 -9.04 -0.45
CA PRO A 395 11.50 -8.10 0.61
C PRO A 395 12.37 -6.96 0.07
N ILE A 396 12.34 -5.81 0.73
CA ILE A 396 13.34 -4.75 0.48
C ILE A 396 14.65 -5.31 1.02
N GLU A 397 15.65 -5.50 0.15
CA GLU A 397 16.99 -5.87 0.59
C GLU A 397 17.59 -4.66 1.32
N GLU A 398 18.13 -4.89 2.52
CA GLU A 398 18.94 -3.91 3.24
C GLU A 398 20.26 -3.75 2.45
N GLU A 399 20.53 -2.57 1.87
CA GLU A 399 21.87 -2.20 1.41
C GLU A 399 22.75 -1.75 2.56
#